data_891e08ca4e5db200529bd1fd464881b2
#
_entry.id   891e08ca4e5db200529bd1fd464881b2
#
_cell.length_a   1.000
_cell.length_b   1.000
_cell.length_c   1.000
_cell.angle_alpha   90.00
_cell.angle_beta   90.00
_cell.angle_gamma   90.00
#
_symmetry.space_group_name_H-M   'P 1'
#
loop_
_entity.id
_entity.type
_entity.pdbx_description
1 polymer ?
#
loop_
_entity_poly.entity_id
_entity_poly.type
_entity_poly.pdbx_seq_one_letter_code
_entity_poly.pdbx_strand_id
1 'polypeptide(L)'
;MARAKHVAVLMGGWSAEREVSVNSGRACADALEQQGYSVTRIDVGRDIAALLQTLRPDIALNLLHGRPGEDGTLQGILEILAIPYTHSGVLASALAMRKDMAKTVFRAAGIPVPDGILVSRAEAAQRHVLPHPYVIKPLAEGSSVGVFIVTEEHAHPPQELTRDDWPYGDELIAERYVPGQELTCAVMGDRALDVIEILPATQFYDYEAKYSPGGSRHLLPAPLSPIVYLEVRRLAVAAHRALGCRGVSRADFRYDGSTEGTRGLVCLEVNTQPGMTETSLVPELSAHAGISFSELVRWMVEDASLNR
;
A
#
# COMPACT_ATOMS: atom_id res chain seq x y z
N MET A 1 3.83 14.10 37.22
CA MET A 1 3.10 13.60 36.03
C MET A 1 4.13 13.14 35.03
N ALA A 2 3.98 11.95 34.43
CA ALA A 2 4.87 11.53 33.34
C ALA A 2 4.71 12.53 32.17
N ARG A 3 5.81 12.88 31.52
CA ARG A 3 5.79 13.76 30.34
C ARG A 3 4.99 13.05 29.24
N ALA A 4 4.08 13.79 28.57
CA ALA A 4 3.41 13.28 27.39
C ALA A 4 4.45 12.90 26.31
N LYS A 5 4.30 11.72 25.71
CA LYS A 5 5.18 11.31 24.60
C LYS A 5 5.04 12.29 23.45
N HIS A 6 6.18 12.68 22.88
CA HIS A 6 6.26 13.60 21.75
C HIS A 6 6.28 12.81 20.45
N VAL A 7 5.26 12.98 19.62
CA VAL A 7 5.10 12.30 18.34
C VAL A 7 5.30 13.31 17.20
N ALA A 8 6.28 13.04 16.33
CA ALA A 8 6.42 13.74 15.06
C ALA A 8 5.54 13.03 14.02
N VAL A 9 4.51 13.69 13.52
CA VAL A 9 3.65 13.23 12.45
C VAL A 9 4.24 13.70 11.12
N LEU A 10 4.79 12.77 10.35
CA LEU A 10 5.47 13.01 9.08
C LEU A 10 4.47 12.87 7.94
N MET A 11 4.20 13.95 7.21
CA MET A 11 3.20 14.03 6.16
C MET A 11 3.68 14.88 4.99
N GLY A 12 2.92 14.92 3.89
CA GLY A 12 3.24 15.72 2.71
C GLY A 12 4.25 15.03 1.80
N GLY A 13 5.49 15.52 1.78
CA GLY A 13 6.51 15.02 0.86
C GLY A 13 6.30 15.53 -0.58
N TRP A 14 6.89 14.86 -1.56
CA TRP A 14 6.90 15.28 -2.97
C TRP A 14 6.40 14.22 -3.95
N SER A 15 5.75 13.16 -3.47
CA SER A 15 5.09 12.18 -4.33
C SER A 15 3.79 12.72 -4.92
N ALA A 16 3.25 12.02 -5.93
CA ALA A 16 1.94 12.33 -6.49
C ALA A 16 0.79 12.20 -5.45
N GLU A 17 1.04 11.47 -4.36
CA GLU A 17 0.06 11.21 -3.27
C GLU A 17 0.19 12.20 -2.10
N ARG A 18 0.89 13.34 -2.30
CA ARG A 18 1.12 14.35 -1.27
C ARG A 18 -0.15 14.77 -0.52
N GLU A 19 -1.26 15.01 -1.23
CA GLU A 19 -2.49 15.46 -0.60
C GLU A 19 -3.13 14.40 0.29
N VAL A 20 -3.07 13.14 -0.13
CA VAL A 20 -3.53 12.00 0.68
C VAL A 20 -2.72 11.91 1.97
N SER A 21 -1.40 12.08 1.85
CA SER A 21 -0.48 12.10 2.99
C SER A 21 -0.78 13.25 3.97
N VAL A 22 -1.02 14.46 3.47
CA VAL A 22 -1.37 15.63 4.32
C VAL A 22 -2.69 15.39 5.05
N ASN A 23 -3.70 14.86 4.37
CA ASN A 23 -5.01 14.59 4.97
C ASN A 23 -4.92 13.47 6.03
N SER A 24 -4.23 12.38 5.73
CA SER A 24 -3.93 11.30 6.68
C SER A 24 -3.18 11.83 7.91
N GLY A 25 -2.17 12.68 7.66
CA GLY A 25 -1.36 13.28 8.71
C GLY A 25 -2.15 14.18 9.66
N ARG A 26 -3.03 15.01 9.11
CA ARG A 26 -3.92 15.86 9.91
C ARG A 26 -4.87 15.05 10.79
N ALA A 27 -5.57 14.07 10.18
CA ALA A 27 -6.50 13.22 10.90
C ALA A 27 -5.83 12.44 12.05
N CYS A 28 -4.66 11.86 11.80
CA CYS A 28 -3.92 11.13 12.82
C CYS A 28 -3.35 12.05 13.91
N ALA A 29 -2.87 13.24 13.55
CA ALA A 29 -2.36 14.22 14.50
C ALA A 29 -3.48 14.70 15.46
N ASP A 30 -4.66 15.03 14.91
CA ASP A 30 -5.82 15.44 15.70
C ASP A 30 -6.26 14.33 16.68
N ALA A 31 -6.27 13.08 16.22
CA ALA A 31 -6.60 11.94 17.06
C ALA A 31 -5.58 11.72 18.20
N LEU A 32 -4.29 11.94 17.96
CA LEU A 32 -3.26 11.84 19.00
C LEU A 32 -3.34 12.98 20.03
N GLU A 33 -3.56 14.22 19.59
CA GLU A 33 -3.73 15.36 20.47
C GLU A 33 -4.93 15.18 21.42
N GLN A 34 -6.05 14.67 20.90
CA GLN A 34 -7.23 14.33 21.71
C GLN A 34 -6.94 13.27 22.77
N GLN A 35 -5.96 12.41 22.54
CA GLN A 35 -5.51 11.39 23.49
C GLN A 35 -4.39 11.85 24.42
N GLY A 36 -3.99 13.13 24.35
CA GLY A 36 -3.01 13.74 25.25
C GLY A 36 -1.55 13.58 24.85
N TYR A 37 -1.26 13.15 23.62
CA TYR A 37 0.10 13.18 23.09
C TYR A 37 0.55 14.62 22.76
N SER A 38 1.84 14.89 22.89
CA SER A 38 2.46 16.10 22.34
C SER A 38 2.76 15.86 20.87
N VAL A 39 2.18 16.63 19.96
CA VAL A 39 2.28 16.36 18.51
C VAL A 39 2.99 17.51 17.80
N THR A 40 3.93 17.18 16.92
CA THR A 40 4.47 18.11 15.92
C THR A 40 4.16 17.58 14.52
N ARG A 41 3.39 18.36 13.75
CA ARG A 41 3.08 18.10 12.35
C ARG A 41 4.24 18.55 11.49
N ILE A 42 4.81 17.67 10.67
CA ILE A 42 5.95 17.95 9.80
C ILE A 42 5.55 17.69 8.36
N ASP A 43 5.52 18.76 7.57
CA ASP A 43 5.52 18.65 6.11
C ASP A 43 6.94 18.31 5.65
N VAL A 44 7.13 17.08 5.17
CA VAL A 44 8.47 16.51 4.94
C VAL A 44 9.13 17.14 3.71
N GLY A 45 10.19 17.88 3.96
CA GLY A 45 11.12 18.40 2.95
C GLY A 45 12.42 17.59 2.88
N ARG A 46 13.33 18.02 2.00
CA ARG A 46 14.64 17.37 1.84
C ARG A 46 15.59 17.59 3.01
N ASP A 47 15.26 18.49 3.89
CA ASP A 47 15.96 18.81 5.17
C ASP A 47 15.48 17.98 6.36
N ILE A 48 14.61 17.00 6.14
CA ILE A 48 13.95 16.22 7.18
C ILE A 48 14.94 15.62 8.21
N ALA A 49 16.10 15.16 7.78
CA ALA A 49 17.09 14.57 8.67
C ALA A 49 17.61 15.60 9.70
N ALA A 50 17.92 16.83 9.26
CA ALA A 50 18.37 17.91 10.14
C ALA A 50 17.26 18.38 11.10
N LEU A 51 16.03 18.44 10.60
CA LEU A 51 14.87 18.81 11.41
C LEU A 51 14.63 17.77 12.52
N LEU A 52 14.60 16.47 12.18
CA LEU A 52 14.40 15.39 13.15
C LEU A 52 15.55 15.32 14.18
N GLN A 53 16.79 15.56 13.74
CA GLN A 53 17.96 15.61 14.63
C GLN A 53 17.83 16.75 15.67
N THR A 54 17.25 17.86 15.29
CA THR A 54 17.00 19.03 16.17
C THR A 54 15.81 18.77 17.07
N LEU A 55 14.71 18.28 16.52
CA LEU A 55 13.44 18.09 17.23
C LEU A 55 13.48 16.95 18.25
N ARG A 56 14.16 15.85 17.93
CA ARG A 56 14.31 14.65 18.76
C ARG A 56 12.97 14.17 19.35
N PRO A 57 12.00 13.81 18.51
CA PRO A 57 10.75 13.28 18.99
C PRO A 57 10.96 11.92 19.63
N ASP A 58 10.05 11.52 20.52
CA ASP A 58 10.06 10.18 21.12
C ASP A 58 9.66 9.11 20.10
N ILE A 59 8.81 9.48 19.11
CA ILE A 59 8.28 8.59 18.06
C ILE A 59 8.04 9.40 16.78
N ALA A 60 8.28 8.78 15.63
CA ALA A 60 7.85 9.27 14.33
C ALA A 60 6.67 8.43 13.80
N LEU A 61 5.52 9.06 13.59
CA LEU A 61 4.39 8.48 12.87
C LEU A 61 4.54 8.84 11.39
N ASN A 62 4.95 7.86 10.58
CA ASN A 62 5.13 8.06 9.15
C ASN A 62 3.81 7.88 8.41
N LEU A 63 3.35 8.91 7.72
CA LEU A 63 2.13 8.94 6.90
C LEU A 63 2.41 9.46 5.49
N LEU A 64 3.68 9.40 5.07
CA LEU A 64 4.04 9.65 3.68
C LEU A 64 3.59 8.48 2.81
N HIS A 65 3.18 8.79 1.58
CA HIS A 65 2.88 7.82 0.55
C HIS A 65 3.85 7.94 -0.61
N GLY A 66 4.16 6.81 -1.27
CA GLY A 66 5.18 6.74 -2.29
C GLY A 66 6.58 7.07 -1.75
N ARG A 67 7.48 7.50 -2.65
CA ARG A 67 8.84 7.91 -2.26
C ARG A 67 8.87 9.30 -1.63
N PRO A 68 9.62 9.49 -0.53
CA PRO A 68 10.54 8.57 0.15
C PRO A 68 9.91 7.80 1.32
N GLY A 69 8.59 7.85 1.50
CA GLY A 69 7.89 7.33 2.68
C GLY A 69 7.72 5.81 2.72
N GLU A 70 7.63 5.17 1.54
CA GLU A 70 7.29 3.75 1.40
C GLU A 70 8.43 2.89 0.85
N ASP A 71 9.59 3.47 0.52
CA ASP A 71 10.69 2.77 -0.16
C ASP A 71 11.89 2.45 0.75
N GLY A 72 11.77 2.69 2.05
CA GLY A 72 12.84 2.46 3.02
C GLY A 72 13.76 3.68 3.24
N THR A 73 13.67 4.73 2.42
CA THR A 73 14.55 5.90 2.50
C THR A 73 14.35 6.67 3.81
N LEU A 74 13.11 7.02 4.15
CA LEU A 74 12.82 7.71 5.41
C LEU A 74 13.08 6.81 6.61
N GLN A 75 12.72 5.53 6.51
CA GLN A 75 12.97 4.54 7.56
C GLN A 75 14.47 4.46 7.89
N GLY A 76 15.35 4.49 6.86
CA GLY A 76 16.80 4.53 7.05
C GLY A 76 17.30 5.76 7.80
N ILE A 77 16.70 6.92 7.56
CA ILE A 77 17.00 8.15 8.34
C ILE A 77 16.59 7.97 9.78
N LEU A 78 15.41 7.41 10.06
CA LEU A 78 14.88 7.20 11.40
C LEU A 78 15.72 6.18 12.19
N GLU A 79 16.19 5.10 11.54
CA GLU A 79 17.13 4.14 12.13
C GLU A 79 18.47 4.81 12.51
N ILE A 80 19.07 5.61 11.61
CA ILE A 80 20.33 6.32 11.88
C ILE A 80 20.18 7.31 13.05
N LEU A 81 19.03 8.01 13.12
CA LEU A 81 18.75 8.97 14.18
C LEU A 81 18.26 8.31 15.48
N ALA A 82 18.11 6.98 15.50
CA ALA A 82 17.58 6.21 16.62
C ALA A 82 16.21 6.73 17.11
N ILE A 83 15.33 7.11 16.18
CA ILE A 83 13.96 7.55 16.44
C ILE A 83 13.02 6.37 16.15
N PRO A 84 12.33 5.80 17.16
CA PRO A 84 11.30 4.78 16.95
C PRO A 84 10.23 5.28 15.97
N TYR A 85 9.78 4.41 15.08
CA TYR A 85 8.82 4.79 14.04
C TYR A 85 7.76 3.72 13.81
N THR A 86 6.65 4.13 13.20
CA THR A 86 5.51 3.26 12.88
C THR A 86 5.70 2.53 11.56
N HIS A 87 4.89 1.49 11.36
CA HIS A 87 4.85 0.67 10.14
C HIS A 87 6.14 -0.14 9.89
N SER A 88 6.36 -0.52 8.65
CA SER A 88 7.42 -1.43 8.23
C SER A 88 8.79 -0.75 8.18
N GLY A 89 9.84 -1.55 8.37
CA GLY A 89 11.22 -1.09 8.33
C GLY A 89 11.79 -0.94 6.93
N VAL A 90 13.10 -0.67 6.86
CA VAL A 90 13.84 -0.38 5.62
C VAL A 90 13.67 -1.48 4.58
N LEU A 91 13.97 -2.73 4.95
CA LEU A 91 13.97 -3.85 4.00
C LEU A 91 12.55 -4.17 3.50
N ALA A 92 11.58 -4.25 4.41
CA ALA A 92 10.20 -4.58 4.06
C ALA A 92 9.58 -3.52 3.14
N SER A 93 9.81 -2.23 3.43
CA SER A 93 9.34 -1.12 2.60
C SER A 93 9.99 -1.15 1.21
N ALA A 94 11.31 -1.35 1.12
CA ALA A 94 12.00 -1.44 -0.16
C ALA A 94 11.54 -2.63 -1.01
N LEU A 95 11.34 -3.80 -0.39
CA LEU A 95 10.84 -5.00 -1.06
C LEU A 95 9.40 -4.83 -1.55
N ALA A 96 8.52 -4.29 -0.69
CA ALA A 96 7.10 -4.08 -1.03
C ALA A 96 6.93 -3.11 -2.20
N MET A 97 7.72 -2.03 -2.24
CA MET A 97 7.69 -1.03 -3.31
C MET A 97 8.08 -1.63 -4.67
N ARG A 98 8.99 -2.61 -4.72
CA ARG A 98 9.43 -3.30 -5.93
C ARG A 98 8.56 -4.52 -6.19
N LYS A 99 7.59 -4.40 -7.12
CA LYS A 99 6.60 -5.45 -7.43
C LYS A 99 7.24 -6.79 -7.83
N ASP A 100 8.35 -6.78 -8.56
CA ASP A 100 9.11 -7.96 -8.95
C ASP A 100 9.73 -8.67 -7.75
N MET A 101 10.35 -7.91 -6.85
CA MET A 101 10.97 -8.41 -5.63
C MET A 101 9.91 -8.95 -4.65
N ALA A 102 8.84 -8.19 -4.41
CA ALA A 102 7.73 -8.63 -3.58
C ALA A 102 7.14 -9.96 -4.08
N LYS A 103 6.87 -10.08 -5.39
CA LYS A 103 6.33 -11.31 -5.98
C LYS A 103 7.32 -12.49 -5.94
N THR A 104 8.61 -12.22 -6.02
CA THR A 104 9.64 -13.26 -5.83
C THR A 104 9.58 -13.82 -4.41
N VAL A 105 9.48 -12.93 -3.40
CA VAL A 105 9.31 -13.32 -1.99
C VAL A 105 8.00 -14.06 -1.77
N PHE A 106 6.90 -13.60 -2.37
CA PHE A 106 5.58 -14.26 -2.26
C PHE A 106 5.62 -15.67 -2.83
N ARG A 107 6.18 -15.87 -4.02
CA ARG A 107 6.34 -17.22 -4.62
C ARG A 107 7.15 -18.14 -3.72
N ALA A 108 8.27 -17.65 -3.17
CA ALA A 108 9.11 -18.44 -2.25
C ALA A 108 8.35 -18.82 -0.96
N ALA A 109 7.39 -18.00 -0.52
CA ALA A 109 6.52 -18.25 0.62
C ALA A 109 5.24 -19.05 0.28
N GLY A 110 5.10 -19.52 -0.96
CA GLY A 110 3.92 -20.28 -1.42
C GLY A 110 2.64 -19.43 -1.54
N ILE A 111 2.78 -18.12 -1.70
CA ILE A 111 1.66 -17.20 -1.90
C ILE A 111 1.42 -17.07 -3.41
N PRO A 112 0.21 -17.38 -3.91
CA PRO A 112 -0.11 -17.26 -5.32
C PRO A 112 -0.04 -15.80 -5.78
N VAL A 113 0.60 -15.56 -6.92
CA VAL A 113 0.70 -14.27 -7.58
C VAL A 113 0.44 -14.45 -9.07
N PRO A 114 0.00 -13.41 -9.81
CA PRO A 114 -0.15 -13.50 -11.25
C PRO A 114 1.18 -13.87 -11.92
N ASP A 115 1.10 -14.71 -12.96
CA ASP A 115 2.24 -14.95 -13.83
C ASP A 115 2.58 -13.67 -14.59
N GLY A 116 3.87 -13.37 -14.72
CA GLY A 116 4.30 -12.15 -15.36
C GLY A 116 5.79 -12.12 -15.65
N ILE A 117 6.18 -11.13 -16.42
CA ILE A 117 7.56 -10.89 -16.87
C ILE A 117 7.96 -9.45 -16.63
N LEU A 118 9.25 -9.23 -16.40
CA LEU A 118 9.85 -7.92 -16.51
C LEU A 118 10.08 -7.57 -17.97
N VAL A 119 9.80 -6.33 -18.34
CA VAL A 119 9.92 -5.85 -19.71
C VAL A 119 10.36 -4.40 -19.72
N SER A 120 11.15 -4.00 -20.70
CA SER A 120 11.46 -2.59 -20.88
C SER A 120 10.27 -1.84 -21.48
N ARG A 121 10.12 -0.56 -21.12
CA ARG A 121 9.11 0.32 -21.71
C ARG A 121 9.19 0.33 -23.24
N ALA A 122 10.41 0.39 -23.79
CA ALA A 122 10.64 0.39 -25.23
C ALA A 122 10.12 -0.86 -25.91
N GLU A 123 10.33 -2.05 -25.32
CA GLU A 123 9.81 -3.31 -25.86
C GLU A 123 8.28 -3.37 -25.75
N ALA A 124 7.73 -2.98 -24.60
CA ALA A 124 6.30 -2.98 -24.34
C ALA A 124 5.52 -1.97 -25.22
N ALA A 125 6.18 -0.90 -25.67
CA ALA A 125 5.61 0.07 -26.60
C ALA A 125 5.57 -0.43 -28.06
N GLN A 126 6.45 -1.40 -28.42
CA GLN A 126 6.56 -1.89 -29.78
C GLN A 126 5.67 -3.11 -30.11
N ARG A 127 5.43 -3.96 -29.13
CA ARG A 127 4.66 -5.19 -29.33
C ARG A 127 3.93 -5.63 -28.06
N HIS A 128 2.89 -6.43 -28.25
CA HIS A 128 2.29 -7.14 -27.12
C HIS A 128 3.28 -8.14 -26.54
N VAL A 129 3.49 -8.09 -25.23
CA VAL A 129 4.54 -8.86 -24.52
C VAL A 129 3.99 -10.11 -23.84
N LEU A 130 2.67 -10.20 -23.72
CA LEU A 130 1.94 -11.38 -23.22
C LEU A 130 0.70 -11.64 -24.06
N PRO A 131 0.14 -12.86 -24.01
CA PRO A 131 -1.20 -13.14 -24.54
C PRO A 131 -2.26 -12.29 -23.82
N HIS A 132 -3.27 -11.84 -24.56
CA HIS A 132 -4.41 -11.10 -23.99
C HIS A 132 -5.34 -12.00 -23.15
N PRO A 133 -6.00 -11.45 -22.12
CA PRO A 133 -5.76 -10.13 -21.55
C PRO A 133 -4.58 -10.09 -20.59
N TYR A 134 -3.88 -8.96 -20.53
CA TYR A 134 -2.78 -8.76 -19.57
C TYR A 134 -2.78 -7.34 -19.01
N VAL A 135 -2.07 -7.14 -17.89
CA VAL A 135 -1.84 -5.84 -17.26
C VAL A 135 -0.38 -5.47 -17.44
N ILE A 136 -0.11 -4.22 -17.82
CA ILE A 136 1.23 -3.66 -17.81
C ILE A 136 1.27 -2.46 -16.88
N LYS A 137 2.31 -2.35 -16.05
CA LYS A 137 2.41 -1.32 -15.02
C LYS A 137 3.85 -1.01 -14.65
N PRO A 138 4.12 0.20 -14.13
CA PRO A 138 5.41 0.56 -13.57
C PRO A 138 5.79 -0.37 -12.41
N LEU A 139 7.10 -0.60 -12.29
CA LEU A 139 7.62 -1.57 -11.33
C LEU A 139 7.56 -1.09 -9.88
N ALA A 140 7.71 0.23 -9.65
CA ALA A 140 7.88 0.81 -8.33
C ALA A 140 6.98 2.03 -8.07
N GLU A 141 5.77 2.01 -8.61
CA GLU A 141 4.77 3.06 -8.39
C GLU A 141 3.56 2.52 -7.63
N GLY A 142 2.92 3.40 -6.86
CA GLY A 142 1.68 3.16 -6.13
C GLY A 142 0.44 3.66 -6.87
N SER A 143 -0.71 3.63 -6.19
CA SER A 143 -1.98 4.28 -6.58
C SER A 143 -2.49 4.00 -7.98
N SER A 144 -2.14 2.85 -8.57
CA SER A 144 -2.53 2.44 -9.94
C SER A 144 -2.12 3.41 -11.05
N VAL A 145 -1.14 4.29 -10.82
CA VAL A 145 -0.63 5.20 -11.86
C VAL A 145 0.13 4.43 -12.93
N GLY A 146 -0.09 4.77 -14.19
CA GLY A 146 0.58 4.12 -15.32
C GLY A 146 0.21 2.65 -15.53
N VAL A 147 -0.92 2.19 -15.00
CA VAL A 147 -1.44 0.83 -15.17
C VAL A 147 -2.35 0.76 -16.38
N PHE A 148 -2.11 -0.19 -17.27
CA PHE A 148 -2.92 -0.44 -18.47
C PHE A 148 -3.40 -1.89 -18.48
N ILE A 149 -4.69 -2.09 -18.69
CA ILE A 149 -5.28 -3.40 -18.99
C ILE A 149 -5.36 -3.51 -20.51
N VAL A 150 -4.64 -4.48 -21.07
CA VAL A 150 -4.59 -4.73 -22.51
C VAL A 150 -5.44 -5.95 -22.82
N THR A 151 -6.52 -5.72 -23.57
CA THR A 151 -7.50 -6.74 -23.97
C THR A 151 -7.35 -7.10 -25.44
N GLU A 152 -8.12 -8.07 -25.92
CA GLU A 152 -8.17 -8.48 -27.33
C GLU A 152 -8.63 -7.35 -28.28
N GLU A 153 -9.31 -6.33 -27.76
CA GLU A 153 -9.75 -5.17 -28.53
C GLU A 153 -8.60 -4.21 -28.86
N HIS A 154 -7.48 -4.31 -28.15
CA HIS A 154 -6.31 -3.46 -28.36
C HIS A 154 -5.42 -4.06 -29.46
N ALA A 155 -5.54 -3.55 -30.68
CA ALA A 155 -4.70 -3.97 -31.82
C ALA A 155 -3.22 -3.61 -31.62
N HIS A 156 -2.91 -2.65 -30.78
CA HIS A 156 -1.56 -2.15 -30.48
C HIS A 156 -1.34 -2.00 -28.98
N PRO A 157 -0.08 -2.06 -28.51
CA PRO A 157 0.26 -1.71 -27.12
C PRO A 157 -0.19 -0.30 -26.73
N PRO A 158 -0.29 0.02 -25.42
CA PRO A 158 -0.65 1.35 -24.96
C PRO A 158 0.28 2.43 -25.53
N GLN A 159 -0.30 3.42 -26.23
CA GLN A 159 0.47 4.48 -26.88
C GLN A 159 1.15 5.42 -25.87
N GLU A 160 0.63 5.49 -24.66
CA GLU A 160 1.19 6.26 -23.54
C GLU A 160 2.63 5.83 -23.23
N LEU A 161 2.98 4.56 -23.50
CA LEU A 161 4.33 4.04 -23.31
C LEU A 161 5.36 4.66 -24.28
N THR A 162 4.92 5.30 -25.35
CA THR A 162 5.81 5.98 -26.32
C THR A 162 6.11 7.43 -25.94
N ARG A 163 5.44 7.99 -24.93
CA ARG A 163 5.53 9.41 -24.59
C ARG A 163 6.91 9.78 -24.04
N ASP A 164 7.47 10.89 -24.49
CA ASP A 164 8.75 11.40 -24.01
C ASP A 164 8.67 11.88 -22.54
N ASP A 165 7.49 12.34 -22.11
CA ASP A 165 7.21 12.82 -20.75
C ASP A 165 6.76 11.71 -19.78
N TRP A 166 6.98 10.43 -20.12
CA TRP A 166 6.66 9.30 -19.25
C TRP A 166 7.47 9.35 -17.94
N PRO A 167 6.83 9.52 -16.75
CA PRO A 167 7.55 9.81 -15.51
C PRO A 167 7.91 8.58 -14.67
N TYR A 168 7.45 7.36 -15.07
CA TYR A 168 7.44 6.18 -14.20
C TYR A 168 8.61 5.21 -14.47
N GLY A 169 9.68 5.68 -15.13
CA GLY A 169 10.86 4.87 -15.44
C GLY A 169 10.67 3.91 -16.60
N ASP A 170 11.73 3.18 -16.94
CA ASP A 170 11.78 2.31 -18.12
C ASP A 170 11.60 0.83 -17.80
N GLU A 171 11.56 0.44 -16.55
CA GLU A 171 11.27 -0.95 -16.13
C GLU A 171 9.78 -1.10 -15.83
N LEU A 172 9.14 -2.04 -16.52
CA LEU A 172 7.73 -2.39 -16.35
C LEU A 172 7.59 -3.87 -15.96
N ILE A 173 6.46 -4.19 -15.37
CA ILE A 173 6.01 -5.57 -15.21
C ILE A 173 4.74 -5.77 -16.02
N ALA A 174 4.74 -6.82 -16.85
CA ALA A 174 3.55 -7.28 -17.54
C ALA A 174 3.07 -8.57 -16.87
N GLU A 175 1.76 -8.65 -16.55
CA GLU A 175 1.18 -9.75 -15.80
C GLU A 175 -0.12 -10.23 -16.45
N ARG A 176 -0.38 -11.53 -16.40
CA ARG A 176 -1.67 -12.08 -16.79
C ARG A 176 -2.80 -11.37 -16.02
N TYR A 177 -3.78 -10.87 -16.74
CA TYR A 177 -4.97 -10.30 -16.11
C TYR A 177 -5.77 -11.39 -15.37
N VAL A 178 -6.17 -11.10 -14.14
CA VAL A 178 -7.03 -11.98 -13.35
C VAL A 178 -8.39 -11.30 -13.25
N PRO A 179 -9.44 -11.88 -13.88
CA PRO A 179 -10.79 -11.33 -13.83
C PRO A 179 -11.41 -11.49 -12.44
N GLY A 180 -12.64 -10.99 -12.28
CA GLY A 180 -13.44 -11.19 -11.08
C GLY A 180 -13.25 -10.09 -10.02
N GLN A 181 -13.27 -10.48 -8.74
CA GLN A 181 -13.37 -9.58 -7.61
C GLN A 181 -12.01 -8.95 -7.26
N GLU A 182 -12.03 -7.68 -6.91
CA GLU A 182 -10.89 -6.97 -6.32
C GLU A 182 -11.07 -6.94 -4.80
N LEU A 183 -10.12 -7.54 -4.09
CA LEU A 183 -10.21 -7.74 -2.65
C LEU A 183 -9.04 -7.09 -1.93
N THR A 184 -9.29 -6.60 -0.74
CA THR A 184 -8.23 -6.07 0.12
C THR A 184 -8.43 -6.54 1.55
N CYS A 185 -7.31 -6.78 2.26
CA CYS A 185 -7.28 -7.20 3.64
C CYS A 185 -6.19 -6.46 4.41
N ALA A 186 -6.55 -5.79 5.49
CA ALA A 186 -5.58 -5.17 6.39
C ALA A 186 -5.04 -6.17 7.40
N VAL A 187 -3.75 -6.03 7.72
CA VAL A 187 -3.07 -6.75 8.78
C VAL A 187 -2.59 -5.75 9.82
N MET A 188 -2.87 -6.01 11.08
CA MET A 188 -2.46 -5.21 12.23
C MET A 188 -1.65 -6.11 13.18
N GLY A 189 -0.35 -5.88 13.26
CA GLY A 189 0.58 -6.81 13.89
C GLY A 189 0.58 -8.17 13.17
N ASP A 190 0.15 -9.20 13.88
CA ASP A 190 0.06 -10.58 13.35
C ASP A 190 -1.36 -11.01 12.96
N ARG A 191 -2.34 -10.11 13.01
CA ARG A 191 -3.76 -10.41 12.84
C ARG A 191 -4.33 -9.74 11.59
N ALA A 192 -4.93 -10.53 10.69
CA ALA A 192 -5.79 -9.99 9.64
C ALA A 192 -7.06 -9.41 10.27
N LEU A 193 -7.43 -8.18 9.91
CA LEU A 193 -8.67 -7.54 10.37
C LEU A 193 -9.87 -8.14 9.66
N ASP A 194 -10.15 -7.68 8.47
CA ASP A 194 -11.28 -8.16 7.68
C ASP A 194 -10.97 -8.06 6.18
N VAL A 195 -11.95 -8.41 5.32
CA VAL A 195 -11.80 -8.37 3.85
C VAL A 195 -12.87 -7.47 3.26
N ILE A 196 -12.45 -6.51 2.44
CA ILE A 196 -13.30 -5.66 1.61
C ILE A 196 -13.26 -6.18 0.16
N GLU A 197 -14.42 -6.21 -0.51
CA GLU A 197 -14.49 -6.19 -1.95
C GLU A 197 -14.64 -4.75 -2.43
N ILE A 198 -13.79 -4.34 -3.36
CA ILE A 198 -13.77 -3.02 -3.96
C ILE A 198 -14.52 -3.09 -5.28
N LEU A 199 -15.59 -2.31 -5.41
CA LEU A 199 -16.36 -2.15 -6.63
C LEU A 199 -16.08 -0.77 -7.22
N PRO A 200 -15.14 -0.63 -8.18
CA PRO A 200 -14.87 0.66 -8.79
C PRO A 200 -16.08 1.16 -9.58
N ALA A 201 -16.33 2.47 -9.59
CA ALA A 201 -17.40 3.09 -10.38
C ALA A 201 -17.09 3.05 -11.89
N THR A 202 -15.82 2.92 -12.25
CA THR A 202 -15.29 2.74 -13.60
C THR A 202 -14.89 1.27 -13.83
N GLN A 203 -14.42 0.94 -15.02
CA GLN A 203 -13.96 -0.42 -15.31
C GLN A 203 -12.72 -0.85 -14.50
N PHE A 204 -12.02 0.10 -13.86
CA PHE A 204 -10.77 -0.14 -13.13
C PHE A 204 -10.66 0.74 -11.89
N TYR A 205 -10.04 0.22 -10.83
CA TYR A 205 -9.76 0.94 -9.58
C TYR A 205 -8.47 1.75 -9.73
N ASP A 206 -8.55 2.83 -10.50
CA ASP A 206 -7.46 3.78 -10.75
C ASP A 206 -7.32 4.83 -9.64
N TYR A 207 -6.43 5.81 -9.86
CA TYR A 207 -6.20 6.90 -8.91
C TYR A 207 -7.48 7.70 -8.62
N GLU A 208 -8.27 8.01 -9.66
CA GLU A 208 -9.51 8.77 -9.51
C GLU A 208 -10.56 7.97 -8.74
N ALA A 209 -10.71 6.68 -9.05
CA ALA A 209 -11.61 5.78 -8.33
C ALA A 209 -11.21 5.60 -6.85
N LYS A 210 -9.91 5.74 -6.50
CA LYS A 210 -9.40 5.61 -5.13
C LYS A 210 -9.68 6.83 -4.26
N TYR A 211 -9.61 8.03 -4.84
CA TYR A 211 -9.56 9.27 -4.05
C TYR A 211 -10.69 10.26 -4.33
N SER A 212 -11.50 10.03 -5.37
CA SER A 212 -12.67 10.87 -5.65
C SER A 212 -13.90 10.39 -4.88
N PRO A 213 -14.73 11.30 -4.34
CA PRO A 213 -15.99 10.94 -3.71
C PRO A 213 -16.87 10.12 -4.67
N GLY A 214 -17.28 8.90 -4.24
CA GLY A 214 -18.10 8.00 -5.08
C GLY A 214 -17.32 7.26 -6.18
N GLY A 215 -16.00 7.35 -6.22
CA GLY A 215 -15.14 6.64 -7.18
C GLY A 215 -15.13 5.11 -7.01
N SER A 216 -15.48 4.62 -5.82
CA SER A 216 -15.67 3.20 -5.54
C SER A 216 -16.74 2.97 -4.49
N ARG A 217 -17.27 1.75 -4.45
CA ARG A 217 -18.13 1.23 -3.39
C ARG A 217 -17.45 0.03 -2.74
N HIS A 218 -17.54 -0.06 -1.43
CA HIS A 218 -16.95 -1.15 -0.65
C HIS A 218 -18.04 -2.08 -0.14
N LEU A 219 -17.81 -3.39 -0.27
CA LEU A 219 -18.62 -4.41 0.38
C LEU A 219 -17.81 -4.99 1.55
N LEU A 220 -18.28 -4.75 2.76
CA LEU A 220 -17.62 -5.16 4.00
C LEU A 220 -18.64 -5.81 4.92
N PRO A 221 -18.49 -7.11 5.27
CA PRO A 221 -17.48 -8.03 4.75
C PRO A 221 -17.67 -8.37 3.27
N ALA A 222 -16.58 -8.71 2.57
CA ALA A 222 -16.64 -9.16 1.18
C ALA A 222 -17.54 -10.40 1.02
N PRO A 223 -18.45 -10.44 0.02
CA PRO A 223 -19.39 -11.55 -0.19
C PRO A 223 -18.70 -12.78 -0.82
N LEU A 224 -17.85 -13.43 -0.05
CA LEU A 224 -17.05 -14.58 -0.44
C LEU A 224 -17.58 -15.86 0.25
N SER A 225 -17.29 -17.01 -0.35
CA SER A 225 -17.47 -18.27 0.36
C SER A 225 -16.54 -18.34 1.59
N PRO A 226 -16.93 -19.02 2.69
CA PRO A 226 -16.11 -19.07 3.91
C PRO A 226 -14.67 -19.53 3.67
N ILE A 227 -14.47 -20.48 2.75
CA ILE A 227 -13.12 -21.00 2.43
C ILE A 227 -12.24 -19.94 1.75
N VAL A 228 -12.79 -19.18 0.81
CA VAL A 228 -12.06 -18.11 0.12
C VAL A 228 -11.79 -16.95 1.07
N TYR A 229 -12.77 -16.57 1.88
CA TYR A 229 -12.65 -15.52 2.87
C TYR A 229 -11.51 -15.77 3.88
N LEU A 230 -11.45 -16.98 4.42
CA LEU A 230 -10.40 -17.39 5.35
C LEU A 230 -9.04 -17.45 4.64
N GLU A 231 -9.00 -17.87 3.38
CA GLU A 231 -7.76 -17.93 2.62
C GLU A 231 -7.21 -16.55 2.29
N VAL A 232 -8.04 -15.56 1.93
CA VAL A 232 -7.59 -14.15 1.76
C VAL A 232 -6.92 -13.65 3.03
N ARG A 233 -7.54 -13.85 4.19
CA ARG A 233 -6.99 -13.43 5.49
C ARG A 233 -5.68 -14.15 5.81
N ARG A 234 -5.61 -15.46 5.55
CA ARG A 234 -4.39 -16.25 5.74
C ARG A 234 -3.24 -15.76 4.86
N LEU A 235 -3.53 -15.52 3.58
CA LEU A 235 -2.54 -15.02 2.62
C LEU A 235 -2.08 -13.61 2.92
N ALA A 236 -2.98 -12.73 3.41
CA ALA A 236 -2.61 -11.37 3.83
C ALA A 236 -1.57 -11.41 4.97
N VAL A 237 -1.79 -12.22 6.00
CA VAL A 237 -0.82 -12.40 7.09
C VAL A 237 0.46 -13.05 6.60
N ALA A 238 0.36 -14.03 5.70
CA ALA A 238 1.54 -14.68 5.12
C ALA A 238 2.38 -13.71 4.31
N ALA A 239 1.76 -12.85 3.48
CA ALA A 239 2.44 -11.85 2.69
C ALA A 239 3.10 -10.76 3.57
N HIS A 240 2.40 -10.28 4.60
CA HIS A 240 2.94 -9.38 5.61
C HIS A 240 4.21 -9.94 6.24
N ARG A 241 4.15 -11.18 6.72
CA ARG A 241 5.31 -11.86 7.35
C ARG A 241 6.44 -12.15 6.38
N ALA A 242 6.13 -12.58 5.16
CA ALA A 242 7.13 -12.94 4.16
C ALA A 242 8.00 -11.73 3.76
N LEU A 243 7.42 -10.54 3.67
CA LEU A 243 8.16 -9.30 3.43
C LEU A 243 8.87 -8.76 4.70
N GLY A 244 8.57 -9.30 5.89
CA GLY A 244 9.05 -8.76 7.16
C GLY A 244 8.35 -7.47 7.57
N CYS A 245 7.11 -7.27 7.14
CA CYS A 245 6.32 -6.09 7.53
C CYS A 245 6.07 -6.04 9.03
N ARG A 246 5.86 -4.83 9.55
CA ARG A 246 5.52 -4.52 10.93
C ARG A 246 4.37 -3.52 10.97
N GLY A 247 3.75 -3.38 12.15
CA GLY A 247 2.66 -2.44 12.35
C GLY A 247 1.43 -2.80 11.54
N VAL A 248 0.93 -1.84 10.77
CA VAL A 248 -0.22 -2.03 9.89
C VAL A 248 0.26 -2.13 8.44
N SER A 249 -0.30 -3.06 7.69
CA SER A 249 -0.14 -3.18 6.24
C SER A 249 -1.47 -3.56 5.60
N ARG A 250 -1.56 -3.43 4.27
CA ARG A 250 -2.73 -3.84 3.50
C ARG A 250 -2.29 -4.68 2.31
N ALA A 251 -2.83 -5.89 2.20
CA ALA A 251 -2.60 -6.78 1.07
C ALA A 251 -3.76 -6.72 0.10
N ASP A 252 -3.48 -6.54 -1.19
CA ASP A 252 -4.45 -6.42 -2.26
C ASP A 252 -4.44 -7.68 -3.14
N PHE A 253 -5.63 -8.16 -3.51
CA PHE A 253 -5.83 -9.44 -4.19
C PHE A 253 -6.77 -9.30 -5.38
N ARG A 254 -6.66 -10.26 -6.31
CA ARG A 254 -7.71 -10.55 -7.30
C ARG A 254 -8.20 -11.97 -7.10
N TYR A 255 -9.51 -12.16 -7.30
CA TYR A 255 -10.14 -13.47 -7.19
C TYR A 255 -11.02 -13.77 -8.39
N ASP A 256 -10.61 -14.76 -9.18
CA ASP A 256 -11.41 -15.33 -10.26
C ASP A 256 -12.33 -16.43 -9.70
N GLY A 257 -13.58 -16.06 -9.42
CA GLY A 257 -14.60 -16.96 -8.90
C GLY A 257 -15.10 -18.01 -9.89
N SER A 258 -14.65 -17.97 -11.16
CA SER A 258 -14.96 -19.03 -12.14
C SER A 258 -14.14 -20.30 -11.90
N THR A 259 -13.07 -20.21 -11.12
CA THR A 259 -12.25 -21.33 -10.72
C THR A 259 -12.74 -21.95 -9.40
N GLU A 260 -12.52 -23.27 -9.25
CA GLU A 260 -12.99 -23.96 -8.06
C GLU A 260 -12.16 -23.58 -6.81
N GLY A 261 -12.85 -23.25 -5.74
CA GLY A 261 -12.28 -22.98 -4.41
C GLY A 261 -11.38 -21.74 -4.42
N THR A 262 -10.15 -21.89 -3.93
CA THR A 262 -9.19 -20.78 -3.78
C THR A 262 -8.21 -20.66 -4.94
N ARG A 263 -8.30 -21.48 -5.98
CA ARG A 263 -7.33 -21.53 -7.10
C ARG A 263 -7.26 -20.25 -7.92
N GLY A 264 -8.36 -19.47 -7.93
CA GLY A 264 -8.42 -18.18 -8.62
C GLY A 264 -7.90 -16.99 -7.79
N LEU A 265 -7.48 -17.20 -6.54
CA LEU A 265 -7.03 -16.15 -5.64
C LEU A 265 -5.54 -15.89 -5.82
N VAL A 266 -5.18 -14.63 -6.10
CA VAL A 266 -3.79 -14.20 -6.23
C VAL A 266 -3.54 -12.89 -5.47
N CYS A 267 -2.37 -12.77 -4.84
CA CYS A 267 -1.90 -11.55 -4.21
C CYS A 267 -1.23 -10.64 -5.26
N LEU A 268 -1.65 -9.40 -5.32
CA LEU A 268 -1.09 -8.40 -6.22
C LEU A 268 0.10 -7.68 -5.60
N GLU A 269 -0.07 -7.17 -4.37
CA GLU A 269 0.91 -6.36 -3.66
C GLU A 269 0.58 -6.26 -2.16
N VAL A 270 1.52 -5.73 -1.39
CA VAL A 270 1.33 -5.31 0.00
C VAL A 270 1.73 -3.85 0.13
N ASN A 271 0.83 -3.03 0.66
CA ASN A 271 1.08 -1.64 1.00
C ASN A 271 1.59 -1.55 2.44
N THR A 272 2.80 -1.04 2.62
CA THR A 272 3.43 -0.90 3.94
C THR A 272 3.06 0.40 4.65
N GLN A 273 2.50 1.37 3.92
CA GLN A 273 2.03 2.67 4.42
C GLN A 273 0.61 2.95 3.90
N PRO A 274 -0.40 2.17 4.34
CA PRO A 274 -1.76 2.37 3.84
C PRO A 274 -2.32 3.72 4.26
N GLY A 275 -3.21 4.28 3.42
CA GLY A 275 -3.89 5.55 3.70
C GLY A 275 -4.66 5.54 5.01
N MET A 276 -4.69 6.70 5.66
CA MET A 276 -5.32 6.93 6.98
C MET A 276 -6.30 8.11 6.95
N THR A 277 -6.97 8.32 5.82
CA THR A 277 -8.10 9.27 5.72
C THR A 277 -9.41 8.59 6.12
N GLU A 278 -10.49 9.35 6.30
CA GLU A 278 -11.82 8.80 6.59
C GLU A 278 -12.33 7.79 5.55
N THR A 279 -11.94 7.96 4.29
CA THR A 279 -12.33 7.07 3.19
C THR A 279 -11.31 5.97 2.92
N SER A 280 -10.28 5.85 3.74
CA SER A 280 -9.23 4.86 3.56
C SER A 280 -9.67 3.49 4.07
N LEU A 281 -9.26 2.45 3.36
CA LEU A 281 -9.67 1.06 3.59
C LEU A 281 -9.24 0.51 4.96
N VAL A 282 -8.08 0.92 5.49
CA VAL A 282 -7.61 0.44 6.80
C VAL A 282 -8.44 0.99 7.96
N PRO A 283 -8.74 2.30 8.05
CA PRO A 283 -9.70 2.82 9.02
C PRO A 283 -11.07 2.13 8.94
N GLU A 284 -11.61 1.90 7.73
CA GLU A 284 -12.88 1.20 7.53
C GLU A 284 -12.83 -0.25 8.06
N LEU A 285 -11.79 -1.02 7.72
CA LEU A 285 -11.57 -2.38 8.20
C LEU A 285 -11.39 -2.44 9.72
N SER A 286 -10.68 -1.46 10.30
CA SER A 286 -10.49 -1.40 11.76
C SER A 286 -11.79 -1.09 12.49
N ALA A 287 -12.59 -0.17 11.98
CA ALA A 287 -13.91 0.16 12.55
C ALA A 287 -14.86 -1.04 12.52
N HIS A 288 -14.89 -1.79 11.42
CA HIS A 288 -15.65 -3.03 11.31
C HIS A 288 -15.18 -4.09 12.31
N ALA A 289 -13.88 -4.15 12.59
CA ALA A 289 -13.31 -5.04 13.61
C ALA A 289 -13.52 -4.53 15.06
N GLY A 290 -14.25 -3.43 15.25
CA GLY A 290 -14.53 -2.84 16.56
C GLY A 290 -13.40 -1.98 17.13
N ILE A 291 -12.45 -1.54 16.29
CA ILE A 291 -11.32 -0.68 16.66
C ILE A 291 -11.59 0.70 16.08
N SER A 292 -11.80 1.68 16.94
CA SER A 292 -12.00 3.08 16.53
C SER A 292 -10.74 3.67 15.87
N PHE A 293 -10.90 4.72 15.07
CA PHE A 293 -9.77 5.41 14.44
C PHE A 293 -8.72 5.88 15.47
N SER A 294 -9.17 6.45 16.57
CA SER A 294 -8.28 6.88 17.66
C SER A 294 -7.52 5.71 18.29
N GLU A 295 -8.16 4.57 18.49
CA GLU A 295 -7.50 3.36 19.01
C GLU A 295 -6.50 2.79 18.01
N LEU A 296 -6.82 2.78 16.71
CA LEU A 296 -5.90 2.37 15.65
C LEU A 296 -4.65 3.25 15.64
N VAL A 297 -4.81 4.57 15.63
CA VAL A 297 -3.68 5.52 15.60
C VAL A 297 -2.82 5.39 16.87
N ARG A 298 -3.46 5.26 18.04
CA ARG A 298 -2.74 5.02 19.29
C ARG A 298 -1.94 3.73 19.25
N TRP A 299 -2.55 2.64 18.80
CA TRP A 299 -1.87 1.36 18.69
C TRP A 299 -0.64 1.44 17.77
N MET A 300 -0.76 2.14 16.63
CA MET A 300 0.38 2.35 15.71
C MET A 300 1.55 3.06 16.39
N VAL A 301 1.27 4.08 17.19
CA VAL A 301 2.29 4.82 17.94
C VAL A 301 2.88 3.98 19.09
N GLU A 302 2.06 3.16 19.75
CA GLU A 302 2.52 2.25 20.83
C GLU A 302 3.36 1.09 20.30
N ASP A 303 3.08 0.63 19.06
CA ASP A 303 3.85 -0.41 18.35
C ASP A 303 5.19 0.11 17.80
N ALA A 304 5.38 1.43 17.73
CA ALA A 304 6.57 2.04 17.14
C ALA A 304 7.87 1.55 17.81
N SER A 305 8.86 1.19 17.01
CA SER A 305 10.15 0.68 17.50
C SER A 305 11.27 0.95 16.49
N LEU A 306 12.49 0.63 16.84
CA LEU A 306 13.66 0.52 15.96
C LEU A 306 13.87 -0.93 15.52
N ASN A 307 14.76 -1.14 14.57
CA ASN A 307 15.10 -2.46 14.01
C ASN A 307 13.88 -3.22 13.44
N ARG A 308 13.08 -2.48 12.71
CA ARG A 308 11.84 -3.00 12.10
C ARG A 308 12.10 -3.72 10.78
#